data_52380520746bfaa6fabc71b1dd52acf4
#
_entry.id   52380520746bfaa6fabc71b1dd52acf4
#
_cell.length_a   1.000
_cell.length_b   1.000
_cell.length_c   1.000
_cell.angle_alpha   90.00
_cell.angle_beta   90.00
_cell.angle_gamma   90.00
#
_symmetry.space_group_name_H-M   'P 1'
#
loop_
_entity.id
_entity.type
_entity.pdbx_description
1 polymer ?
#
loop_
_entity_poly.entity_id
_entity_poly.type
_entity_poly.pdbx_seq_one_letter_code
_entity_poly.pdbx_strand_id
1 'polypeptide(L)'
;MSPAPEQLSELPGLLGLFRKAMVKSDTFELGQSLPFLSKYVKGVQIDQKHLLAYQKLLGFDQDKQVPPTYLSMLGFPMILRIMTDPDFPMKAMGQVHLSNEIAVFKNFPMDQAITFTAGINGSCVTSKGLEWTVGLIAKADGELVWSSESTMLHRCKTDVLRQAPSVVQHAGEPQVWAVDGGMGRRYASVSGDYNPIHLSAISAKLFGFNKAIVHGMWSKARCLAVLKDQLPDSGYRVQANFHRPLFLPSNVLFYSNKQSNKTSFSIFNQAGEQPHLDGFISQDLTNA
;
A
#
# COMPACT_ATOMS: atom_id res chain seq x y z
N MET A 1 -19.45 -10.19 -20.26
CA MET A 1 -17.99 -10.45 -20.20
C MET A 1 -17.30 -9.14 -19.87
N SER A 2 -16.46 -9.09 -18.86
CA SER A 2 -15.62 -7.92 -18.60
C SER A 2 -14.66 -7.70 -19.77
N PRO A 3 -14.39 -6.44 -20.19
CA PRO A 3 -13.44 -6.18 -21.26
C PRO A 3 -12.05 -6.68 -20.89
N ALA A 4 -11.25 -7.04 -21.90
CA ALA A 4 -9.87 -7.47 -21.67
C ALA A 4 -9.02 -6.31 -21.12
N PRO A 5 -8.03 -6.60 -20.28
CA PRO A 5 -7.11 -5.57 -19.78
C PRO A 5 -6.36 -4.87 -20.92
N GLU A 6 -6.21 -3.54 -20.83
CA GLU A 6 -5.41 -2.74 -21.77
C GLU A 6 -3.92 -3.03 -21.59
N GLN A 7 -3.22 -3.31 -22.67
CA GLN A 7 -1.78 -3.51 -22.65
C GLN A 7 -1.05 -2.17 -22.69
N LEU A 8 -0.11 -1.98 -21.75
CA LEU A 8 0.85 -0.89 -21.77
C LEU A 8 2.18 -1.38 -22.35
N SER A 9 2.86 -0.54 -23.10
CA SER A 9 4.18 -0.86 -23.69
C SER A 9 5.29 -0.98 -22.65
N GLU A 10 5.19 -0.21 -21.59
CA GLU A 10 6.17 -0.15 -20.47
C GLU A 10 5.50 0.31 -19.18
N LEU A 11 6.21 0.21 -18.04
CA LEU A 11 5.76 0.81 -16.80
C LEU A 11 5.64 2.32 -16.96
N PRO A 12 4.49 2.92 -16.61
CA PRO A 12 4.28 4.36 -16.81
C PRO A 12 5.23 5.19 -15.95
N GLY A 13 5.76 6.28 -16.53
CA GLY A 13 6.63 7.22 -15.81
C GLY A 13 5.88 7.99 -14.72
N LEU A 14 6.33 7.87 -13.46
CA LEU A 14 5.67 8.46 -12.29
C LEU A 14 5.54 9.98 -12.36
N LEU A 15 6.54 10.71 -12.88
CA LEU A 15 6.49 12.16 -12.97
C LEU A 15 5.30 12.66 -13.81
N GLY A 16 5.05 12.02 -14.96
CA GLY A 16 3.90 12.32 -15.80
C GLY A 16 2.57 11.99 -15.13
N LEU A 17 2.51 10.86 -14.41
CA LEU A 17 1.32 10.45 -13.69
C LEU A 17 1.01 11.39 -12.50
N PHE A 18 2.01 11.82 -11.72
CA PHE A 18 1.79 12.78 -10.65
C PHE A 18 1.30 14.13 -11.17
N ARG A 19 1.82 14.62 -12.30
CA ARG A 19 1.29 15.83 -12.93
C ARG A 19 -0.19 15.68 -13.30
N LYS A 20 -0.58 14.55 -13.89
CA LYS A 20 -1.99 14.24 -14.19
C LYS A 20 -2.84 14.14 -12.91
N ALA A 21 -2.33 13.48 -11.87
CA ALA A 21 -3.00 13.32 -10.60
C ALA A 21 -3.31 14.66 -9.91
N MET A 22 -2.38 15.63 -10.01
CA MET A 22 -2.53 16.96 -9.40
C MET A 22 -3.64 17.81 -10.06
N VAL A 23 -3.88 17.63 -11.35
CA VAL A 23 -4.87 18.42 -12.09
C VAL A 23 -6.19 17.70 -12.33
N LYS A 24 -6.26 16.41 -11.98
CA LYS A 24 -7.48 15.60 -12.17
C LYS A 24 -8.61 16.13 -11.28
N SER A 25 -9.73 16.47 -11.90
CA SER A 25 -10.94 16.88 -11.23
C SER A 25 -11.73 15.69 -10.66
N ASP A 26 -12.58 15.97 -9.71
CA ASP A 26 -13.55 15.03 -9.14
C ASP A 26 -14.87 15.20 -9.90
N THR A 27 -15.35 14.11 -10.48
CA THR A 27 -16.64 14.05 -11.19
C THR A 27 -17.52 12.93 -10.64
N PHE A 28 -17.10 12.32 -9.51
CA PHE A 28 -17.83 11.22 -8.91
C PHE A 28 -19.15 11.67 -8.30
N GLU A 29 -20.22 10.98 -8.64
CA GLU A 29 -21.54 11.13 -8.02
C GLU A 29 -21.89 9.88 -7.22
N LEU A 30 -22.46 10.07 -6.02
CA LEU A 30 -22.86 8.94 -5.17
C LEU A 30 -23.93 8.10 -5.88
N GLY A 31 -23.73 6.79 -5.90
CA GLY A 31 -24.57 5.85 -6.66
C GLY A 31 -24.02 5.49 -8.04
N GLN A 32 -23.03 6.22 -8.54
CA GLN A 32 -22.34 5.87 -9.78
C GLN A 32 -21.51 4.59 -9.58
N SER A 33 -21.63 3.64 -10.49
CA SER A 33 -20.72 2.49 -10.56
C SER A 33 -19.35 2.91 -11.08
N LEU A 34 -18.30 2.37 -10.48
CA LEU A 34 -16.95 2.59 -11.01
C LEU A 34 -16.78 1.86 -12.36
N PRO A 35 -16.05 2.47 -13.31
CA PRO A 35 -15.79 1.84 -14.59
C PRO A 35 -14.87 0.61 -14.42
N PHE A 36 -15.00 -0.34 -15.33
CA PHE A 36 -14.05 -1.43 -15.43
C PHE A 36 -12.74 -0.88 -16.02
N LEU A 37 -11.75 -0.68 -15.17
CA LEU A 37 -10.40 -0.28 -15.57
C LEU A 37 -9.43 -1.38 -15.19
N SER A 38 -8.81 -1.99 -16.20
CA SER A 38 -7.76 -2.99 -16.00
C SER A 38 -6.66 -2.80 -17.04
N LYS A 39 -5.41 -2.83 -16.58
CA LYS A 39 -4.23 -2.60 -17.42
C LYS A 39 -3.14 -3.60 -17.07
N TYR A 40 -2.35 -4.01 -18.06
CA TYR A 40 -1.20 -4.88 -17.81
C TYR A 40 0.05 -4.40 -18.55
N VAL A 41 1.20 -4.78 -18.03
CA VAL A 41 2.51 -4.54 -18.63
C VAL A 41 3.36 -5.80 -18.48
N LYS A 42 4.11 -6.15 -19.52
CA LYS A 42 5.01 -7.31 -19.56
C LYS A 42 6.48 -6.91 -19.46
N GLY A 43 7.31 -7.84 -19.06
CA GLY A 43 8.77 -7.70 -19.16
C GLY A 43 9.39 -6.77 -18.12
N VAL A 44 8.70 -6.50 -17.01
CA VAL A 44 9.24 -5.66 -15.93
C VAL A 44 10.36 -6.40 -15.22
N GLN A 45 11.54 -5.78 -15.16
CA GLN A 45 12.71 -6.31 -14.48
C GLN A 45 12.91 -5.66 -13.12
N ILE A 46 13.44 -6.41 -12.17
CA ILE A 46 13.87 -5.88 -10.88
C ILE A 46 15.28 -5.28 -11.04
N ASP A 47 15.39 -3.99 -10.80
CA ASP A 47 16.71 -3.34 -10.65
C ASP A 47 17.30 -3.71 -9.29
N GLN A 48 18.40 -4.47 -9.30
CA GLN A 48 19.06 -4.94 -8.09
C GLN A 48 19.57 -3.78 -7.20
N LYS A 49 20.07 -2.70 -7.79
CA LYS A 49 20.54 -1.53 -7.01
C LYS A 49 19.36 -0.87 -6.29
N HIS A 50 18.25 -0.76 -6.98
CA HIS A 50 17.02 -0.21 -6.42
C HIS A 50 16.45 -1.11 -5.31
N LEU A 51 16.43 -2.44 -5.52
CA LEU A 51 16.02 -3.41 -4.49
C LEU A 51 16.89 -3.29 -3.24
N LEU A 52 18.22 -3.24 -3.39
CA LEU A 52 19.16 -3.08 -2.28
C LEU A 52 18.94 -1.75 -1.52
N ALA A 53 18.66 -0.66 -2.23
CA ALA A 53 18.35 0.63 -1.60
C ALA A 53 17.05 0.55 -0.78
N TYR A 54 16.01 -0.11 -1.31
CA TYR A 54 14.76 -0.36 -0.63
C TYR A 54 14.95 -1.22 0.63
N GLN A 55 15.64 -2.34 0.51
CA GLN A 55 15.93 -3.25 1.62
C GLN A 55 16.70 -2.53 2.74
N LYS A 56 17.76 -1.78 2.38
CA LYS A 56 18.57 -1.00 3.33
C LYS A 56 17.74 0.04 4.08
N LEU A 57 16.88 0.79 3.37
CA LEU A 57 16.06 1.83 4.00
C LEU A 57 15.08 1.24 5.03
N LEU A 58 14.52 0.08 4.75
CA LEU A 58 13.48 -0.55 5.57
C LEU A 58 14.04 -1.51 6.61
N GLY A 59 15.27 -2.00 6.44
CA GLY A 59 15.93 -2.93 7.35
C GLY A 59 15.66 -4.41 7.02
N PHE A 60 15.37 -4.73 5.76
CA PHE A 60 15.41 -6.12 5.26
C PHE A 60 16.85 -6.57 5.01
N ASP A 61 17.09 -7.88 5.00
CA ASP A 61 18.37 -8.45 4.62
C ASP A 61 18.59 -8.27 3.11
N GLN A 62 19.84 -7.94 2.72
CA GLN A 62 20.17 -7.57 1.35
C GLN A 62 20.50 -8.76 0.44
N ASP A 63 20.74 -9.92 1.03
CA ASP A 63 21.11 -11.19 0.38
C ASP A 63 19.97 -12.20 0.28
N LYS A 64 18.79 -11.82 0.79
CA LYS A 64 17.60 -12.67 0.83
C LYS A 64 16.58 -12.25 -0.23
N GLN A 65 15.46 -12.91 -0.18
CA GLN A 65 14.33 -12.79 -1.10
C GLN A 65 13.84 -11.35 -1.30
N VAL A 66 13.13 -11.14 -2.38
CA VAL A 66 12.43 -9.88 -2.66
C VAL A 66 11.37 -9.64 -1.55
N PRO A 67 11.45 -8.54 -0.79
CA PRO A 67 10.44 -8.24 0.22
C PRO A 67 9.04 -8.20 -0.38
N PRO A 68 8.00 -8.75 0.28
CA PRO A 68 6.66 -8.84 -0.29
C PRO A 68 6.08 -7.46 -0.67
N THR A 69 6.46 -6.41 0.06
CA THR A 69 6.05 -5.03 -0.21
C THR A 69 6.82 -4.36 -1.35
N TYR A 70 7.94 -4.95 -1.82
CA TYR A 70 8.71 -4.39 -2.92
C TYR A 70 7.93 -4.43 -4.24
N LEU A 71 7.20 -5.51 -4.52
CA LEU A 71 6.38 -5.61 -5.73
C LEU A 71 5.20 -4.65 -5.72
N SER A 72 4.61 -4.34 -4.55
CA SER A 72 3.61 -3.27 -4.43
C SER A 72 4.18 -1.92 -4.87
N MET A 73 5.41 -1.63 -4.46
CA MET A 73 6.10 -0.40 -4.82
C MET A 73 6.47 -0.39 -6.31
N LEU A 74 7.04 -1.49 -6.82
CA LEU A 74 7.42 -1.61 -8.23
C LEU A 74 6.21 -1.48 -9.17
N GLY A 75 5.06 -2.02 -8.78
CA GLY A 75 3.80 -1.94 -9.53
C GLY A 75 2.95 -0.68 -9.23
N PHE A 76 3.36 0.19 -8.30
CA PHE A 76 2.62 1.41 -7.96
C PHE A 76 2.30 2.31 -9.17
N PRO A 77 3.18 2.46 -10.17
CA PRO A 77 2.84 3.23 -11.38
C PRO A 77 1.59 2.72 -12.11
N MET A 78 1.30 1.42 -12.05
CA MET A 78 0.10 0.84 -12.64
C MET A 78 -1.18 1.29 -11.91
N ILE A 79 -1.13 1.34 -10.58
CA ILE A 79 -2.24 1.82 -9.74
C ILE A 79 -2.48 3.31 -10.02
N LEU A 80 -1.42 4.11 -10.03
CA LEU A 80 -1.52 5.55 -10.31
C LEU A 80 -2.00 5.82 -11.75
N ARG A 81 -1.66 4.94 -12.73
CA ARG A 81 -2.18 5.01 -14.10
C ARG A 81 -3.69 4.77 -14.15
N ILE A 82 -4.23 3.85 -13.34
CA ILE A 82 -5.68 3.65 -13.19
C ILE A 82 -6.32 4.89 -12.57
N MET A 83 -5.78 5.41 -11.47
CA MET A 83 -6.32 6.58 -10.78
C MET A 83 -6.28 7.86 -11.63
N THR A 84 -5.38 7.93 -12.61
CA THR A 84 -5.26 9.06 -13.55
C THR A 84 -5.91 8.80 -14.90
N ASP A 85 -6.58 7.67 -15.06
CA ASP A 85 -7.33 7.37 -16.28
C ASP A 85 -8.45 8.40 -16.45
N PRO A 86 -8.74 8.88 -17.69
CA PRO A 86 -9.85 9.79 -17.94
C PRO A 86 -11.20 9.30 -17.42
N ASP A 87 -11.44 7.98 -17.51
CA ASP A 87 -12.70 7.38 -17.10
C ASP A 87 -12.81 7.15 -15.57
N PHE A 88 -11.69 7.24 -14.82
CA PHE A 88 -11.74 7.17 -13.36
C PHE A 88 -12.36 8.45 -12.79
N PRO A 89 -13.55 8.39 -12.13
CA PRO A 89 -14.33 9.60 -11.85
C PRO A 89 -13.82 10.43 -10.67
N MET A 90 -12.93 9.89 -9.85
CA MET A 90 -12.48 10.55 -8.63
C MET A 90 -11.14 11.24 -8.79
N LYS A 91 -10.86 12.23 -7.95
CA LYS A 91 -9.50 12.79 -7.81
C LYS A 91 -8.53 11.68 -7.40
N ALA A 92 -7.39 11.60 -8.06
CA ALA A 92 -6.31 10.70 -7.65
C ALA A 92 -5.68 11.15 -6.32
N MET A 93 -5.54 12.48 -6.13
CA MET A 93 -5.02 13.05 -4.88
C MET A 93 -6.14 13.16 -3.83
N GLY A 94 -5.80 12.84 -2.57
CA GLY A 94 -6.74 12.90 -1.45
C GLY A 94 -7.50 11.59 -1.19
N GLN A 95 -7.25 10.53 -1.98
CA GLN A 95 -7.68 9.18 -1.63
C GLN A 95 -6.98 8.73 -0.35
N VAL A 96 -7.72 8.08 0.55
CA VAL A 96 -7.15 7.54 1.80
C VAL A 96 -6.95 6.05 1.66
N HIS A 97 -5.72 5.58 1.88
CA HIS A 97 -5.40 4.14 1.88
C HIS A 97 -5.86 3.54 3.21
N LEU A 98 -6.90 2.71 3.19
CA LEU A 98 -7.50 2.11 4.39
C LEU A 98 -6.85 0.79 4.77
N SER A 99 -6.57 -0.07 3.79
CA SER A 99 -5.94 -1.37 4.02
C SER A 99 -5.19 -1.84 2.79
N ASN A 100 -4.26 -2.75 3.02
CA ASN A 100 -3.56 -3.45 1.95
C ASN A 100 -3.33 -4.90 2.37
N GLU A 101 -3.77 -5.82 1.53
CA GLU A 101 -3.41 -7.24 1.61
C GLU A 101 -2.38 -7.58 0.53
N ILE A 102 -1.43 -8.44 0.87
CA ILE A 102 -0.45 -9.03 -0.05
C ILE A 102 -0.50 -10.53 0.13
N ALA A 103 -0.58 -11.29 -0.95
CA ALA A 103 -0.39 -12.73 -0.96
C ALA A 103 0.86 -13.10 -1.77
N VAL A 104 1.71 -13.91 -1.17
CA VAL A 104 2.92 -14.47 -1.80
C VAL A 104 2.65 -15.95 -2.05
N PHE A 105 2.40 -16.32 -3.31
CA PHE A 105 2.06 -17.68 -3.71
C PHE A 105 3.30 -18.54 -3.93
N LYS A 106 4.32 -17.95 -4.56
CA LYS A 106 5.58 -18.59 -4.88
C LYS A 106 6.74 -17.63 -4.66
N ASN A 107 7.85 -18.17 -4.24
CA ASN A 107 9.11 -17.47 -4.35
C ASN A 107 9.51 -17.43 -5.82
N PHE A 108 10.02 -16.32 -6.30
CA PHE A 108 10.46 -16.21 -7.69
C PHE A 108 11.87 -15.61 -7.76
N PRO A 109 12.68 -16.03 -8.74
CA PRO A 109 14.02 -15.49 -8.93
C PRO A 109 13.99 -14.01 -9.31
N MET A 110 14.96 -13.23 -8.82
CA MET A 110 15.06 -11.78 -9.07
C MET A 110 15.37 -11.42 -10.52
N ASP A 111 15.87 -12.38 -11.31
CA ASP A 111 16.22 -12.22 -12.73
C ASP A 111 15.06 -12.54 -13.68
N GLN A 112 13.95 -13.06 -13.17
CA GLN A 112 12.76 -13.29 -13.99
C GLN A 112 12.00 -12.00 -14.31
N ALA A 113 11.51 -11.93 -15.54
CA ALA A 113 10.65 -10.85 -15.99
C ALA A 113 9.24 -10.98 -15.41
N ILE A 114 8.70 -9.89 -14.92
CA ILE A 114 7.37 -9.83 -14.30
C ILE A 114 6.36 -9.26 -15.28
N THR A 115 5.18 -9.87 -15.34
CA THR A 115 3.98 -9.27 -15.91
C THR A 115 3.12 -8.74 -14.78
N PHE A 116 2.93 -7.43 -14.71
CA PHE A 116 1.96 -6.81 -13.80
C PHE A 116 0.61 -6.61 -14.46
N THR A 117 -0.45 -6.91 -13.73
CA THR A 117 -1.83 -6.53 -14.08
C THR A 117 -2.43 -5.77 -12.90
N ALA A 118 -2.96 -4.58 -13.16
CA ALA A 118 -3.69 -3.79 -12.17
C ALA A 118 -5.11 -3.53 -12.62
N GLY A 119 -6.07 -3.49 -11.69
CA GLY A 119 -7.47 -3.24 -12.02
C GLY A 119 -8.31 -2.87 -10.81
N ILE A 120 -9.46 -2.24 -11.05
CA ILE A 120 -10.48 -1.99 -10.03
C ILE A 120 -11.25 -3.29 -9.82
N ASN A 121 -11.31 -3.77 -8.56
CA ASN A 121 -11.97 -5.02 -8.21
C ASN A 121 -13.39 -4.83 -7.69
N GLY A 122 -13.69 -3.68 -7.09
CA GLY A 122 -15.02 -3.41 -6.55
C GLY A 122 -15.10 -2.09 -5.81
N SER A 123 -16.31 -1.77 -5.35
CA SER A 123 -16.56 -0.60 -4.50
C SER A 123 -17.79 -0.80 -3.65
N CYS A 124 -17.85 -0.13 -2.50
CA CYS A 124 -19.04 -0.07 -1.65
C CYS A 124 -19.16 1.30 -0.99
N VAL A 125 -20.40 1.74 -0.75
CA VAL A 125 -20.68 2.97 -0.02
C VAL A 125 -20.66 2.67 1.47
N THR A 126 -19.91 3.43 2.23
CA THR A 126 -19.81 3.33 3.69
C THR A 126 -20.15 4.67 4.35
N SER A 127 -20.21 4.71 5.66
CA SER A 127 -20.45 5.96 6.40
C SER A 127 -19.32 6.99 6.26
N LYS A 128 -18.19 6.65 5.65
CA LYS A 128 -17.02 7.52 5.43
C LYS A 128 -16.94 8.07 4.00
N GLY A 129 -17.67 7.45 3.07
CA GLY A 129 -17.64 7.74 1.63
C GLY A 129 -17.71 6.48 0.79
N LEU A 130 -17.16 6.52 -0.43
CA LEU A 130 -16.99 5.35 -1.29
C LEU A 130 -15.67 4.66 -0.95
N GLU A 131 -15.74 3.43 -0.46
CA GLU A 131 -14.59 2.53 -0.39
C GLU A 131 -14.51 1.76 -1.70
N TRP A 132 -13.32 1.66 -2.28
CA TRP A 132 -13.08 0.95 -3.53
C TRP A 132 -11.76 0.20 -3.45
N THR A 133 -11.67 -0.90 -4.20
CA THR A 133 -10.51 -1.78 -4.17
C THR A 133 -9.78 -1.76 -5.51
N VAL A 134 -8.46 -1.75 -5.43
CA VAL A 134 -7.57 -1.88 -6.58
C VAL A 134 -6.63 -3.05 -6.34
N GLY A 135 -6.66 -4.00 -7.26
CA GLY A 135 -5.79 -5.16 -7.28
C GLY A 135 -4.54 -4.92 -8.12
N LEU A 136 -3.46 -5.56 -7.73
CA LEU A 136 -2.21 -5.65 -8.48
C LEU A 136 -1.73 -7.10 -8.43
N ILE A 137 -1.52 -7.71 -9.58
CA ILE A 137 -1.10 -9.11 -9.72
C ILE A 137 0.26 -9.13 -10.41
N ALA A 138 1.18 -9.95 -9.90
CA ALA A 138 2.45 -10.24 -10.53
C ALA A 138 2.50 -11.71 -10.99
N LYS A 139 2.82 -11.91 -12.27
CA LYS A 139 3.09 -13.22 -12.87
C LYS A 139 4.53 -13.28 -13.36
N ALA A 140 5.20 -14.41 -13.10
CA ALA A 140 6.48 -14.76 -13.68
C ALA A 140 6.31 -16.04 -14.50
N ASP A 141 6.80 -16.07 -15.75
CA ASP A 141 6.61 -17.16 -16.69
C ASP A 141 5.15 -17.65 -16.83
N GLY A 142 4.21 -16.70 -16.76
CA GLY A 142 2.76 -16.98 -16.84
C GLY A 142 2.12 -17.45 -15.54
N GLU A 143 2.90 -17.83 -14.52
CA GLU A 143 2.40 -18.29 -13.23
C GLU A 143 2.16 -17.12 -12.26
N LEU A 144 1.09 -17.21 -11.47
CA LEU A 144 0.81 -16.27 -10.40
C LEU A 144 1.82 -16.47 -9.26
N VAL A 145 2.63 -15.44 -8.99
CA VAL A 145 3.64 -15.50 -7.92
C VAL A 145 3.29 -14.60 -6.75
N TRP A 146 2.55 -13.51 -7.00
CA TRP A 146 2.24 -12.52 -5.99
C TRP A 146 0.98 -11.72 -6.37
N SER A 147 0.23 -11.29 -5.38
CA SER A 147 -0.88 -10.34 -5.54
C SER A 147 -0.92 -9.33 -4.41
N SER A 148 -1.56 -8.20 -4.66
CA SER A 148 -1.89 -7.20 -3.66
C SER A 148 -3.25 -6.60 -3.95
N GLU A 149 -4.05 -6.40 -2.90
CA GLU A 149 -5.28 -5.63 -2.96
C GLU A 149 -5.21 -4.47 -1.97
N SER A 150 -5.53 -3.27 -2.44
CA SER A 150 -5.61 -2.06 -1.63
C SER A 150 -7.04 -1.57 -1.57
N THR A 151 -7.55 -1.33 -0.36
CA THR A 151 -8.81 -0.61 -0.14
C THR A 151 -8.52 0.87 0.02
N MET A 152 -9.13 1.67 -0.84
CA MET A 152 -9.01 3.11 -0.89
C MET A 152 -10.35 3.75 -0.50
N LEU A 153 -10.31 4.91 0.13
CA LEU A 153 -11.50 5.69 0.47
C LEU A 153 -11.50 7.02 -0.28
N HIS A 154 -12.54 7.23 -1.06
CA HIS A 154 -12.95 8.54 -1.55
C HIS A 154 -13.97 9.13 -0.57
N ARG A 155 -13.60 10.21 0.12
CA ARG A 155 -14.44 10.86 1.11
C ARG A 155 -15.56 11.66 0.45
N CYS A 156 -16.80 11.26 0.69
CA CYS A 156 -17.99 11.99 0.26
C CYS A 156 -19.11 11.86 1.33
N LYS A 157 -20.14 12.69 1.26
CA LYS A 157 -21.30 12.56 2.15
C LYS A 157 -22.11 11.34 1.76
N THR A 158 -22.57 10.56 2.75
CA THR A 158 -23.42 9.39 2.57
C THR A 158 -24.47 9.33 3.66
N ASP A 159 -25.56 8.60 3.41
CA ASP A 159 -26.64 8.37 4.38
C ASP A 159 -26.43 7.10 5.21
N VAL A 160 -25.27 6.41 5.04
CA VAL A 160 -24.95 5.20 5.79
C VAL A 160 -24.61 5.55 7.23
N LEU A 161 -25.29 4.90 8.18
CA LEU A 161 -25.06 5.10 9.60
C LEU A 161 -23.63 4.72 10.00
N ARG A 162 -23.03 5.55 10.86
CA ARG A 162 -21.68 5.24 11.42
C ARG A 162 -21.78 4.05 12.37
N GLN A 163 -20.91 3.08 12.13
CA GLN A 163 -20.64 2.02 13.09
C GLN A 163 -19.58 2.46 14.09
N ALA A 164 -19.63 1.91 15.30
CA ALA A 164 -18.57 2.10 16.27
C ALA A 164 -17.23 1.58 15.68
N PRO A 165 -16.13 2.32 15.86
CA PRO A 165 -14.84 1.86 15.40
C PRO A 165 -14.45 0.57 16.13
N SER A 166 -13.85 -0.37 15.41
CA SER A 166 -13.25 -1.56 16.03
C SER A 166 -12.09 -1.14 16.95
N VAL A 167 -12.03 -1.75 18.11
CA VAL A 167 -10.92 -1.52 19.04
C VAL A 167 -9.73 -2.36 18.60
N VAL A 168 -8.65 -1.70 18.23
CA VAL A 168 -7.37 -2.36 17.96
C VAL A 168 -6.71 -2.68 19.30
N GLN A 169 -6.43 -3.95 19.52
CA GLN A 169 -5.71 -4.41 20.71
C GLN A 169 -4.25 -4.68 20.37
N HIS A 170 -3.38 -4.48 21.33
CA HIS A 170 -1.97 -4.87 21.28
C HIS A 170 -1.66 -5.84 22.42
N ALA A 171 -0.65 -6.67 22.23
CA ALA A 171 -0.19 -7.62 23.23
C ALA A 171 1.34 -7.71 23.22
N GLY A 172 1.92 -7.93 24.38
CA GLY A 172 3.36 -8.05 24.59
C GLY A 172 4.05 -6.72 24.87
N GLU A 173 5.37 -6.79 25.03
CA GLU A 173 6.21 -5.63 25.27
C GLU A 173 6.48 -4.87 23.96
N PRO A 174 6.36 -3.54 23.95
CA PRO A 174 6.60 -2.75 22.77
C PRO A 174 8.08 -2.56 22.47
N GLN A 175 8.39 -2.49 21.17
CA GLN A 175 9.64 -1.89 20.72
C GLN A 175 9.39 -0.42 20.39
N VAL A 176 10.22 0.47 20.93
CA VAL A 176 10.14 1.90 20.63
C VAL A 176 10.89 2.21 19.33
N TRP A 177 10.19 2.83 18.38
CA TRP A 177 10.81 3.31 17.13
C TRP A 177 10.79 4.81 17.07
N ALA A 178 11.97 5.41 16.82
CA ALA A 178 12.07 6.82 16.46
C ALA A 178 11.96 6.96 14.93
N VAL A 179 10.92 7.66 14.47
CA VAL A 179 10.70 7.94 13.04
C VAL A 179 11.01 9.41 12.80
N ASP A 180 12.14 9.67 12.16
CA ASP A 180 12.64 11.03 11.95
C ASP A 180 11.86 11.80 10.86
N GLY A 181 11.97 13.14 10.86
CA GLY A 181 11.25 14.03 9.97
C GLY A 181 11.59 13.90 8.48
N GLY A 182 12.69 13.23 8.13
CA GLY A 182 13.13 12.99 6.75
C GLY A 182 12.60 11.69 6.15
N MET A 183 11.96 10.83 6.95
CA MET A 183 11.55 9.49 6.51
C MET A 183 10.61 9.50 5.31
N GLY A 184 9.65 10.43 5.26
CA GLY A 184 8.75 10.56 4.12
C GLY A 184 9.49 10.75 2.79
N ARG A 185 10.47 11.67 2.76
CA ARG A 185 11.29 11.91 1.55
C ARG A 185 12.19 10.74 1.19
N ARG A 186 12.82 10.09 2.20
CA ARG A 186 13.66 8.90 1.94
C ARG A 186 12.85 7.74 1.38
N TYR A 187 11.65 7.52 1.91
CA TYR A 187 10.79 6.49 1.34
C TYR A 187 10.27 6.87 -0.05
N ALA A 188 9.90 8.13 -0.27
CA ALA A 188 9.52 8.63 -1.60
C ALA A 188 10.62 8.38 -2.65
N SER A 189 11.90 8.54 -2.29
CA SER A 189 13.02 8.32 -3.22
C SER A 189 13.19 6.86 -3.66
N VAL A 190 12.75 5.89 -2.87
CA VAL A 190 12.81 4.46 -3.23
C VAL A 190 11.44 3.91 -3.68
N SER A 191 10.32 4.52 -3.26
CA SER A 191 8.99 4.05 -3.66
C SER A 191 8.45 4.75 -4.89
N GLY A 192 9.01 5.92 -5.23
CA GLY A 192 8.46 6.79 -6.26
C GLY A 192 7.14 7.47 -5.86
N ASP A 193 6.64 7.26 -4.64
CA ASP A 193 5.44 7.94 -4.14
C ASP A 193 5.78 9.32 -3.59
N TYR A 194 5.79 10.30 -4.48
CA TYR A 194 6.04 11.71 -4.18
C TYR A 194 4.76 12.50 -3.84
N ASN A 195 3.74 11.84 -3.27
CA ASN A 195 2.57 12.56 -2.79
C ASN A 195 2.99 13.65 -1.80
N PRO A 196 2.60 14.93 -2.03
CA PRO A 196 3.07 16.07 -1.24
C PRO A 196 2.84 15.98 0.27
N ILE A 197 1.85 15.18 0.71
CA ILE A 197 1.56 15.00 2.14
C ILE A 197 2.71 14.33 2.90
N HIS A 198 3.63 13.66 2.20
CA HIS A 198 4.76 12.94 2.79
C HIS A 198 6.08 13.72 2.77
N LEU A 199 6.16 14.78 1.98
CA LEU A 199 7.44 15.42 1.67
C LEU A 199 7.86 16.49 2.68
N SER A 200 6.91 17.34 3.12
CA SER A 200 7.17 18.41 4.08
C SER A 200 5.90 18.85 4.80
N ALA A 201 6.06 19.56 5.93
CA ALA A 201 4.93 20.18 6.61
C ALA A 201 4.23 21.25 5.74
N ILE A 202 5.00 21.97 4.91
CA ILE A 202 4.45 23.02 4.03
C ILE A 202 3.54 22.41 2.97
N SER A 203 4.02 21.37 2.27
CA SER A 203 3.23 20.71 1.23
C SER A 203 2.05 19.92 1.83
N ALA A 204 2.20 19.33 3.02
CA ALA A 204 1.13 18.62 3.71
C ALA A 204 -0.03 19.53 4.14
N LYS A 205 0.26 20.81 4.49
CA LYS A 205 -0.76 21.82 4.85
C LYS A 205 -1.76 22.07 3.72
N LEU A 206 -1.35 21.98 2.46
CA LEU A 206 -2.23 22.14 1.30
C LEU A 206 -3.31 21.05 1.22
N PHE A 207 -3.09 19.94 1.94
CA PHE A 207 -4.00 18.80 2.01
C PHE A 207 -4.62 18.62 3.41
N GLY A 208 -4.54 19.67 4.28
CA GLY A 208 -5.17 19.67 5.60
C GLY A 208 -4.39 19.01 6.72
N PHE A 209 -3.11 18.68 6.53
CA PHE A 209 -2.24 18.11 7.55
C PHE A 209 -1.28 19.16 8.12
N ASN A 210 -1.19 19.26 9.46
CA ASN A 210 -0.28 20.22 10.11
C ASN A 210 1.21 19.84 10.01
N LYS A 211 1.52 18.58 9.72
CA LYS A 211 2.87 18.02 9.57
C LYS A 211 2.89 17.03 8.42
N ALA A 212 4.06 16.73 7.88
CA ALA A 212 4.22 15.61 6.97
C ALA A 212 3.83 14.30 7.68
N ILE A 213 3.28 13.36 6.93
CA ILE A 213 2.95 12.01 7.41
C ILE A 213 3.81 10.98 6.72
N VAL A 214 4.10 9.87 7.39
CA VAL A 214 4.80 8.76 6.74
C VAL A 214 3.82 7.99 5.82
N HIS A 215 4.35 7.34 4.79
CA HIS A 215 3.54 6.46 3.92
C HIS A 215 3.04 5.24 4.71
N GLY A 216 1.78 4.86 4.52
CA GLY A 216 1.23 3.64 5.13
C GLY A 216 2.03 2.40 4.73
N MET A 217 2.42 2.30 3.44
CA MET A 217 3.23 1.20 2.93
C MET A 217 4.66 1.16 3.50
N TRP A 218 5.25 2.32 3.90
CA TRP A 218 6.47 2.32 4.69
C TRP A 218 6.25 1.64 6.04
N SER A 219 5.17 1.99 6.74
CA SER A 219 4.85 1.42 8.04
C SER A 219 4.65 -0.10 7.96
N LYS A 220 3.89 -0.58 6.97
CA LYS A 220 3.72 -2.02 6.69
C LYS A 220 5.06 -2.70 6.41
N ALA A 221 5.85 -2.15 5.51
CA ALA A 221 7.14 -2.71 5.12
C ALA A 221 8.13 -2.73 6.30
N ARG A 222 8.14 -1.70 7.15
CA ARG A 222 8.98 -1.67 8.35
C ARG A 222 8.58 -2.73 9.38
N CYS A 223 7.28 -2.96 9.60
CA CYS A 223 6.80 -4.06 10.42
C CYS A 223 7.32 -5.41 9.90
N LEU A 224 7.19 -5.66 8.60
CA LEU A 224 7.66 -6.90 8.00
C LEU A 224 9.18 -7.06 8.05
N ALA A 225 9.93 -5.97 7.92
CA ALA A 225 11.39 -6.02 8.07
C ALA A 225 11.83 -6.42 9.50
N VAL A 226 11.09 -6.00 10.52
CA VAL A 226 11.34 -6.44 11.91
C VAL A 226 10.93 -7.89 12.11
N LEU A 227 9.89 -8.35 11.41
CA LEU A 227 9.37 -9.72 11.48
C LEU A 227 9.94 -10.64 10.38
N LYS A 228 11.01 -10.25 9.69
CA LYS A 228 11.56 -10.94 8.52
C LYS A 228 11.84 -12.44 8.75
N ASP A 229 12.34 -12.79 9.93
CA ASP A 229 12.65 -14.18 10.30
C ASP A 229 11.38 -15.02 10.60
N GLN A 230 10.21 -14.39 10.57
CA GLN A 230 8.90 -15.03 10.74
C GLN A 230 8.12 -15.09 9.42
N LEU A 231 8.63 -14.49 8.34
CA LEU A 231 8.03 -14.57 7.02
C LEU A 231 8.32 -15.96 6.42
N PRO A 232 7.29 -16.72 6.01
CA PRO A 232 7.52 -17.92 5.22
C PRO A 232 8.14 -17.58 3.85
N ASP A 233 8.77 -18.56 3.20
CA ASP A 233 9.34 -18.37 1.87
C ASP A 233 8.24 -18.11 0.81
N SER A 234 7.09 -18.78 0.96
CA SER A 234 5.91 -18.63 0.09
C SER A 234 4.67 -19.20 0.78
N GLY A 235 3.52 -19.11 0.13
CA GLY A 235 2.27 -19.66 0.65
C GLY A 235 1.76 -18.88 1.87
N TYR A 236 1.85 -17.55 1.85
CA TYR A 236 1.39 -16.71 2.96
C TYR A 236 0.76 -15.41 2.48
N ARG A 237 0.00 -14.80 3.37
CA ARG A 237 -0.54 -13.45 3.18
C ARG A 237 -0.17 -12.52 4.32
N VAL A 238 -0.12 -11.24 4.00
CA VAL A 238 0.10 -10.15 4.95
C VAL A 238 -0.98 -9.11 4.76
N GLN A 239 -1.80 -8.89 5.77
CA GLN A 239 -2.77 -7.80 5.78
C GLN A 239 -2.28 -6.68 6.69
N ALA A 240 -2.56 -5.43 6.32
CA ALA A 240 -2.41 -4.26 7.17
C ALA A 240 -3.60 -3.32 6.99
N ASN A 241 -4.11 -2.79 8.11
CA ASN A 241 -5.13 -1.76 8.18
C ASN A 241 -4.48 -0.46 8.64
N PHE A 242 -4.76 0.64 7.92
CA PHE A 242 -4.22 1.96 8.24
C PHE A 242 -5.27 2.79 8.96
N HIS A 243 -4.98 3.26 10.18
CA HIS A 243 -5.95 3.96 11.02
C HIS A 243 -5.69 5.47 11.04
N ARG A 244 -4.73 5.91 11.84
CA ARG A 244 -4.41 7.32 12.00
C ARG A 244 -3.11 7.68 11.30
N PRO A 245 -3.02 8.89 10.70
CA PRO A 245 -1.76 9.37 10.15
C PRO A 245 -0.63 9.33 11.18
N LEU A 246 0.53 8.81 10.80
CA LEU A 246 1.74 8.86 11.60
C LEU A 246 2.50 10.13 11.18
N PHE A 247 2.43 11.16 12.02
CA PHE A 247 3.08 12.44 11.76
C PHE A 247 4.60 12.36 11.98
N LEU A 248 5.34 13.15 11.23
CA LEU A 248 6.80 13.19 11.27
C LEU A 248 7.33 14.49 11.89
N PRO A 249 8.34 14.45 12.79
CA PRO A 249 8.88 13.24 13.44
C PRO A 249 7.93 12.67 14.52
N SER A 250 8.09 11.40 14.88
CA SER A 250 7.34 10.75 15.96
C SER A 250 8.12 9.60 16.59
N ASN A 251 7.86 9.34 17.87
CA ASN A 251 8.15 8.05 18.48
C ASN A 251 6.87 7.21 18.48
N VAL A 252 7.00 5.94 18.15
CA VAL A 252 5.89 5.00 18.09
C VAL A 252 6.24 3.71 18.81
N LEU A 253 5.21 2.96 19.22
CA LEU A 253 5.33 1.66 19.84
C LEU A 253 4.92 0.59 18.83
N PHE A 254 5.84 -0.30 18.52
CA PHE A 254 5.59 -1.48 17.71
C PHE A 254 5.36 -2.68 18.62
N TYR A 255 4.28 -3.41 18.37
CA TYR A 255 3.94 -4.65 19.06
C TYR A 255 3.86 -5.78 18.05
N SER A 256 4.22 -6.99 18.46
CA SER A 256 3.98 -8.20 17.70
C SER A 256 3.68 -9.37 18.63
N ASN A 257 2.81 -10.27 18.15
CA ASN A 257 2.44 -11.48 18.88
C ASN A 257 2.34 -12.65 17.91
N LYS A 258 3.21 -13.64 18.09
CA LYS A 258 3.26 -14.86 17.30
C LYS A 258 2.37 -15.93 17.92
N GLN A 259 1.44 -16.43 17.13
CA GLN A 259 0.64 -17.62 17.40
C GLN A 259 1.00 -18.69 16.34
N SER A 260 0.52 -19.92 16.47
CA SER A 260 0.93 -21.06 15.61
C SER A 260 1.00 -20.73 14.13
N ASN A 261 -0.10 -20.23 13.54
CA ASN A 261 -0.20 -19.98 12.09
C ASN A 261 -0.35 -18.50 11.73
N LYS A 262 -0.28 -17.61 12.72
CA LYS A 262 -0.53 -16.19 12.55
C LYS A 262 0.38 -15.36 13.44
N THR A 263 1.05 -14.37 12.86
CA THR A 263 1.75 -13.33 13.62
C THR A 263 0.99 -12.01 13.44
N SER A 264 0.40 -11.51 14.53
CA SER A 264 -0.20 -10.17 14.54
C SER A 264 0.85 -9.11 14.84
N PHE A 265 0.66 -7.90 14.31
CA PHE A 265 1.51 -6.76 14.58
C PHE A 265 0.71 -5.46 14.58
N SER A 266 1.21 -4.46 15.30
CA SER A 266 0.59 -3.13 15.34
C SER A 266 1.59 -2.03 15.64
N ILE A 267 1.26 -0.82 15.21
CA ILE A 267 1.98 0.41 15.54
C ILE A 267 1.02 1.37 16.24
N PHE A 268 1.40 1.82 17.42
CA PHE A 268 0.66 2.81 18.20
C PHE A 268 1.46 4.09 18.39
N ASN A 269 0.77 5.18 18.74
CA ASN A 269 1.44 6.39 19.20
C ASN A 269 2.25 6.12 20.48
N GLN A 270 3.12 7.05 20.85
CA GLN A 270 4.01 6.90 22.01
C GLN A 270 3.26 6.64 23.34
N ALA A 271 2.00 7.08 23.46
CA ALA A 271 1.16 6.82 24.64
C ALA A 271 0.53 5.42 24.65
N GLY A 272 0.60 4.66 23.54
CA GLY A 272 -0.04 3.34 23.42
C GLY A 272 -1.55 3.37 23.25
N GLU A 273 -2.15 4.54 22.99
CA GLU A 273 -3.60 4.72 22.97
C GLU A 273 -4.21 4.72 21.57
N GLN A 274 -3.46 5.21 20.59
CA GLN A 274 -3.96 5.45 19.23
C GLN A 274 -3.22 4.59 18.22
N PRO A 275 -3.91 3.65 17.54
CA PRO A 275 -3.30 2.86 16.50
C PRO A 275 -3.04 3.69 15.24
N HIS A 276 -1.86 3.54 14.67
CA HIS A 276 -1.50 3.99 13.33
C HIS A 276 -1.73 2.89 12.30
N LEU A 277 -1.42 1.65 12.69
CA LEU A 277 -1.53 0.46 11.86
C LEU A 277 -1.74 -0.77 12.74
N ASP A 278 -2.54 -1.72 12.25
CA ASP A 278 -2.52 -3.10 12.69
C ASP A 278 -2.49 -4.05 11.49
N GLY A 279 -2.10 -5.29 11.73
CA GLY A 279 -2.06 -6.29 10.67
C GLY A 279 -1.65 -7.67 11.16
N PHE A 280 -1.54 -8.57 10.20
CA PHE A 280 -1.06 -9.92 10.48
C PHE A 280 -0.36 -10.55 9.28
N ILE A 281 0.48 -11.53 9.57
CA ILE A 281 1.04 -12.52 8.64
C ILE A 281 0.32 -13.84 8.90
N SER A 282 -0.15 -14.54 7.87
CA SER A 282 -0.81 -15.83 7.97
C SER A 282 -0.41 -16.75 6.82
N GLN A 283 -0.23 -18.04 7.09
CA GLN A 283 -0.01 -19.08 6.08
C GLN A 283 -1.31 -19.57 5.42
N ASP A 284 -2.45 -19.02 5.81
CA ASP A 284 -3.74 -19.33 5.21
C ASP A 284 -4.00 -18.41 4.00
N LEU A 285 -4.05 -19.00 2.80
CA LEU A 285 -4.36 -18.31 1.53
C LEU A 285 -5.82 -18.51 1.07
N THR A 286 -6.69 -19.13 1.87
CA THR A 286 -8.05 -19.52 1.44
C THR A 286 -8.95 -18.35 1.03
N ASN A 287 -8.53 -17.11 1.26
CA ASN A 287 -9.26 -15.90 0.85
C ASN A 287 -8.33 -14.85 0.19
N ALA A 288 -7.22 -15.27 -0.42
CA ALA A 288 -6.27 -14.37 -1.10
C ALA A 288 -6.55 -14.24 -2.60
#